data_a87855f843835b08ae092c78c225c47b
#
_entry.id   a87855f843835b08ae092c78c225c47b
#
_cell.length_a   1.000
_cell.length_b   1.000
_cell.length_c   1.000
_cell.angle_alpha   90.00
_cell.angle_beta   90.00
_cell.angle_gamma   90.00
#
_symmetry.space_group_name_H-M   'P 1'
#
loop_
_entity.id
_entity.type
_entity.pdbx_description
1 polymer ?
#
loop_
_entity_poly.entity_id
_entity_poly.type
_entity_poly.pdbx_seq_one_letter_code
_entity_poly.pdbx_strand_id
1 'polypeptide(L)'
;MCVFLGFSAPIAMEIVLLTNLLAPFTGPFIGELLLGTAVPLSVVTLSFRLGAILFGGVLVALVAKWWLGESRIDANRGRLDGIATLLMLAFLLPVFDGVSALVFATPWLALGLAGLATALNFGHQASIFLGGRLFAALRRQSSLPDGTRSVAVVSGNRNLGLYFAALPADPLFSLFVAAYQIPIYLTPMVAGWFGDRADRADRAGRADRKHHRGNSA
;
A
#
# COMPACT_ATOMS: atom_id res chain seq x y z
N MET A 1 2.16 -9.88 -0.37
CA MET A 1 1.77 -9.49 1.01
C MET A 1 0.40 -10.05 1.39
N CYS A 2 -0.70 -9.68 0.74
CA CYS A 2 -2.05 -10.19 1.09
C CYS A 2 -2.14 -11.72 1.08
N VAL A 3 -1.49 -12.40 0.14
CA VAL A 3 -1.47 -13.88 0.05
C VAL A 3 -0.85 -14.52 1.30
N PHE A 4 0.26 -13.96 1.80
CA PHE A 4 0.92 -14.47 3.03
C PHE A 4 0.10 -14.29 4.30
N LEU A 5 -0.84 -13.33 4.29
CA LEU A 5 -1.74 -13.05 5.41
C LEU A 5 -3.09 -13.77 5.28
N GLY A 6 -3.29 -14.61 4.25
CA GLY A 6 -4.56 -15.28 3.98
C GLY A 6 -5.69 -14.33 3.56
N PHE A 7 -5.34 -13.13 3.08
CA PHE A 7 -6.29 -12.12 2.61
C PHE A 7 -6.59 -12.30 1.12
N SER A 8 -7.71 -11.75 0.66
CA SER A 8 -8.11 -11.83 -0.74
C SER A 8 -7.14 -11.05 -1.64
N ALA A 9 -6.26 -11.79 -2.35
CA ALA A 9 -5.33 -11.20 -3.31
C ALA A 9 -6.02 -10.54 -4.51
N PRO A 10 -7.10 -11.09 -5.11
CA PRO A 10 -7.81 -10.44 -6.20
C PRO A 10 -8.33 -9.05 -5.80
N ILE A 11 -9.03 -8.94 -4.68
CA ILE A 11 -9.55 -7.64 -4.18
C ILE A 11 -8.40 -6.64 -3.94
N ALA A 12 -7.28 -7.09 -3.37
CA ALA A 12 -6.12 -6.24 -3.17
C ALA A 12 -5.55 -5.74 -4.50
N MET A 13 -5.41 -6.61 -5.51
CA MET A 13 -4.93 -6.24 -6.84
C MET A 13 -5.87 -5.25 -7.53
N GLU A 14 -7.17 -5.47 -7.51
CA GLU A 14 -8.17 -4.57 -8.10
C GLU A 14 -8.05 -3.16 -7.51
N ILE A 15 -7.93 -3.05 -6.18
CA ILE A 15 -7.79 -1.76 -5.50
C ILE A 15 -6.47 -1.07 -5.87
N VAL A 16 -5.36 -1.81 -5.88
CA VAL A 16 -4.05 -1.26 -6.27
C VAL A 16 -4.09 -0.77 -7.71
N LEU A 17 -4.65 -1.54 -8.65
CA LEU A 17 -4.79 -1.14 -10.04
C LEU A 17 -5.66 0.11 -10.18
N LEU A 18 -6.83 0.12 -9.54
CA LEU A 18 -7.75 1.25 -9.59
C LEU A 18 -7.14 2.52 -8.99
N THR A 19 -6.52 2.42 -7.83
CA THR A 19 -5.90 3.57 -7.16
C THR A 19 -4.70 4.12 -7.95
N ASN A 20 -3.88 3.26 -8.55
CA ASN A 20 -2.79 3.69 -9.41
C ASN A 20 -3.31 4.33 -10.70
N LEU A 21 -4.38 3.79 -11.31
CA LEU A 21 -5.01 4.36 -12.51
C LEU A 21 -5.58 5.75 -12.25
N LEU A 22 -6.15 5.96 -11.07
CA LEU A 22 -6.70 7.26 -10.66
C LEU A 22 -5.63 8.25 -10.17
N ALA A 23 -4.46 7.78 -9.75
CA ALA A 23 -3.40 8.62 -9.18
C ALA A 23 -2.99 9.82 -10.04
N PRO A 24 -2.82 9.71 -11.38
CA PRO A 24 -2.49 10.84 -12.24
C PRO A 24 -3.51 11.98 -12.24
N PHE A 25 -4.75 11.68 -11.91
CA PHE A 25 -5.85 12.66 -11.88
C PHE A 25 -6.08 13.18 -10.47
N THR A 26 -6.23 12.28 -9.50
CA THR A 26 -6.61 12.65 -8.13
C THR A 26 -5.45 13.26 -7.34
N GLY A 27 -4.24 12.75 -7.49
CA GLY A 27 -3.08 13.20 -6.73
C GLY A 27 -2.70 14.65 -6.99
N PRO A 28 -2.50 15.08 -8.26
CA PRO A 28 -2.18 16.47 -8.58
C PRO A 28 -3.28 17.45 -8.19
N PHE A 29 -4.55 17.08 -8.41
CA PHE A 29 -5.69 17.91 -8.05
C PHE A 29 -5.79 18.11 -6.53
N ILE A 30 -5.67 17.04 -5.74
CA ILE A 30 -5.67 17.12 -4.27
C ILE A 30 -4.43 17.89 -3.79
N GLY A 31 -3.28 17.67 -4.42
CA GLY A 31 -2.05 18.39 -4.10
C GLY A 31 -2.21 19.89 -4.28
N GLU A 32 -2.79 20.35 -5.40
CA GLU A 32 -3.06 21.78 -5.63
C GLU A 32 -4.08 22.34 -4.64
N LEU A 33 -5.16 21.59 -4.37
CA LEU A 33 -6.20 22.02 -3.44
C LEU A 33 -5.69 22.20 -1.99
N LEU A 34 -4.79 21.32 -1.55
CA LEU A 34 -4.29 21.31 -0.17
C LEU A 34 -3.01 22.15 0.01
N LEU A 35 -2.14 22.17 -0.98
CA LEU A 35 -0.81 22.77 -0.88
C LEU A 35 -0.65 24.03 -1.74
N GLY A 36 -1.56 24.25 -2.70
CA GLY A 36 -1.52 25.42 -3.58
C GLY A 36 -0.20 25.54 -4.32
N THR A 37 0.41 26.74 -4.25
CA THR A 37 1.68 27.05 -4.92
C THR A 37 2.91 26.38 -4.30
N ALA A 38 2.77 25.67 -3.18
CA ALA A 38 3.87 24.91 -2.59
C ALA A 38 4.26 23.67 -3.42
N VAL A 39 3.38 23.19 -4.32
CA VAL A 39 3.71 22.12 -5.26
C VAL A 39 4.56 22.72 -6.39
N PRO A 40 5.78 22.19 -6.64
CA PRO A 40 6.74 22.79 -7.60
C PRO A 40 6.36 22.57 -9.06
N LEU A 41 5.27 21.87 -9.35
CA LEU A 41 4.76 21.57 -10.69
C LEU A 41 3.27 21.90 -10.78
N SER A 42 2.85 22.37 -11.97
CA SER A 42 1.41 22.52 -12.23
C SER A 42 0.70 21.17 -12.23
N VAL A 43 -0.59 21.15 -11.90
CA VAL A 43 -1.46 19.95 -11.94
C VAL A 43 -1.31 19.22 -13.27
N VAL A 44 -1.37 19.95 -14.38
CA VAL A 44 -1.26 19.36 -15.73
C VAL A 44 0.08 18.66 -15.93
N THR A 45 1.18 19.30 -15.54
CA THR A 45 2.53 18.73 -15.69
C THR A 45 2.70 17.50 -14.82
N LEU A 46 2.25 17.54 -13.58
CA LEU A 46 2.33 16.40 -12.66
C LEU A 46 1.43 15.24 -13.11
N SER A 47 0.21 15.53 -13.57
CA SER A 47 -0.71 14.53 -14.14
C SER A 47 -0.10 13.85 -15.36
N PHE A 48 0.51 14.64 -16.25
CA PHE A 48 1.16 14.11 -17.45
C PHE A 48 2.35 13.21 -17.07
N ARG A 49 3.21 13.61 -16.15
CA ARG A 49 4.36 12.81 -15.69
C ARG A 49 3.91 11.50 -15.05
N LEU A 50 2.96 11.56 -14.12
CA LEU A 50 2.39 10.36 -13.48
C LEU A 50 1.75 9.43 -14.51
N GLY A 51 0.96 9.99 -15.42
CA GLY A 51 0.35 9.26 -16.53
C GLY A 51 1.39 8.62 -17.45
N ALA A 52 2.42 9.37 -17.86
CA ALA A 52 3.49 8.85 -18.72
C ALA A 52 4.24 7.67 -18.06
N ILE A 53 4.56 7.75 -16.77
CA ILE A 53 5.20 6.66 -16.03
C ILE A 53 4.28 5.44 -15.97
N LEU A 54 3.01 5.64 -15.59
CA LEU A 54 2.05 4.54 -15.43
C LEU A 54 1.74 3.86 -16.78
N PHE A 55 1.28 4.65 -17.77
CA PHE A 55 0.89 4.12 -19.07
C PHE A 55 2.08 3.66 -19.88
N GLY A 56 3.24 4.31 -19.72
CA GLY A 56 4.52 3.88 -20.30
C GLY A 56 4.90 2.48 -19.77
N GLY A 57 4.79 2.25 -18.47
CA GLY A 57 5.02 0.93 -17.87
C GLY A 57 4.05 -0.14 -18.40
N VAL A 58 2.75 0.19 -18.49
CA VAL A 58 1.74 -0.71 -19.08
C VAL A 58 2.06 -1.00 -20.54
N LEU A 59 2.41 0.03 -21.33
CA LEU A 59 2.77 -0.15 -22.75
C LEU A 59 3.98 -1.07 -22.91
N VAL A 60 5.04 -0.87 -22.12
CA VAL A 60 6.22 -1.74 -22.13
C VAL A 60 5.85 -3.17 -21.79
N ALA A 61 4.99 -3.38 -20.78
CA ALA A 61 4.52 -4.71 -20.41
C ALA A 61 3.72 -5.38 -21.53
N LEU A 62 2.82 -4.65 -22.20
CA LEU A 62 2.04 -5.16 -23.33
C LEU A 62 2.93 -5.50 -24.53
N VAL A 63 3.89 -4.64 -24.86
CA VAL A 63 4.85 -4.88 -25.95
C VAL A 63 5.71 -6.11 -25.63
N ALA A 64 6.21 -6.22 -24.40
CA ALA A 64 6.97 -7.37 -23.96
C ALA A 64 6.14 -8.67 -24.04
N LYS A 65 4.87 -8.64 -23.62
CA LYS A 65 3.95 -9.78 -23.71
C LYS A 65 3.69 -10.16 -25.17
N TRP A 66 3.47 -9.19 -26.04
CA TRP A 66 3.27 -9.44 -27.46
C TRP A 66 4.51 -10.01 -28.15
N TRP A 67 5.69 -9.50 -27.80
CA TRP A 67 6.95 -9.90 -28.44
C TRP A 67 7.47 -11.24 -27.92
N LEU A 68 7.43 -11.49 -26.61
CA LEU A 68 7.93 -12.70 -25.98
C LEU A 68 6.94 -13.86 -26.03
N GLY A 69 5.64 -13.55 -26.01
CA GLY A 69 4.56 -14.53 -25.88
C GLY A 69 4.36 -15.03 -24.44
N GLU A 70 3.13 -15.40 -24.10
CA GLU A 70 2.78 -15.84 -22.74
C GLU A 70 3.58 -17.07 -22.29
N SER A 71 3.76 -18.05 -23.16
CA SER A 71 4.48 -19.28 -22.82
C SER A 71 5.93 -19.05 -22.39
N ARG A 72 6.63 -18.10 -23.03
CA ARG A 72 8.00 -17.75 -22.65
C ARG A 72 8.05 -16.96 -21.36
N ILE A 73 7.08 -16.09 -21.13
CA ILE A 73 6.95 -15.33 -19.87
C ILE A 73 6.74 -16.31 -18.72
N ASP A 74 5.81 -17.24 -18.85
CA ASP A 74 5.52 -18.23 -17.81
C ASP A 74 6.71 -19.16 -17.55
N ALA A 75 7.37 -19.62 -18.61
CA ALA A 75 8.58 -20.46 -18.49
C ALA A 75 9.75 -19.74 -17.79
N ASN A 76 9.81 -18.39 -17.84
CA ASN A 76 10.87 -17.60 -17.23
C ASN A 76 10.39 -16.76 -16.03
N ARG A 77 9.23 -17.03 -15.47
CA ARG A 77 8.62 -16.26 -14.40
C ARG A 77 9.58 -15.97 -13.24
N GLY A 78 10.30 -16.99 -12.77
CA GLY A 78 11.26 -16.81 -11.67
C GLY A 78 12.42 -15.86 -12.01
N ARG A 79 12.89 -15.86 -13.28
CA ARG A 79 13.91 -14.90 -13.73
C ARG A 79 13.37 -13.48 -13.82
N LEU A 80 12.14 -13.32 -14.32
CA LEU A 80 11.47 -12.01 -14.41
C LEU A 80 11.19 -11.44 -13.02
N ASP A 81 10.75 -12.26 -12.07
CA ASP A 81 10.57 -11.88 -10.67
C ASP A 81 11.90 -11.46 -10.04
N GLY A 82 13.00 -12.16 -10.33
CA GLY A 82 14.33 -11.77 -9.89
C GLY A 82 14.79 -10.42 -10.46
N ILE A 83 14.59 -10.19 -11.76
CA ILE A 83 14.89 -8.91 -12.41
C ILE A 83 14.03 -7.79 -11.80
N ALA A 84 12.74 -8.01 -11.61
CA ALA A 84 11.85 -7.03 -10.98
C ALA A 84 12.32 -6.67 -9.57
N THR A 85 12.76 -7.66 -8.79
CA THR A 85 13.31 -7.46 -7.45
C THR A 85 14.59 -6.62 -7.50
N LEU A 86 15.50 -6.91 -8.43
CA LEU A 86 16.74 -6.12 -8.61
C LEU A 86 16.43 -4.67 -9.02
N LEU A 87 15.46 -4.46 -9.91
CA LEU A 87 15.02 -3.13 -10.31
C LEU A 87 14.40 -2.37 -9.13
N MET A 88 13.61 -3.05 -8.29
CA MET A 88 13.08 -2.45 -7.05
C MET A 88 14.22 -2.05 -6.09
N LEU A 89 15.24 -2.89 -5.93
CA LEU A 89 16.42 -2.55 -5.12
C LEU A 89 17.19 -1.37 -5.73
N ALA A 90 17.39 -1.35 -7.05
CA ALA A 90 18.04 -0.24 -7.74
C ALA A 90 17.26 1.07 -7.58
N PHE A 91 15.92 1.01 -7.55
CA PHE A 91 15.07 2.17 -7.30
C PHE A 91 15.25 2.74 -5.88
N LEU A 92 15.63 1.93 -4.91
CA LEU A 92 15.88 2.42 -3.54
C LEU A 92 17.12 3.32 -3.46
N LEU A 93 18.11 3.14 -4.34
CA LEU A 93 19.33 3.94 -4.32
C LEU A 93 19.04 5.46 -4.39
N PRO A 94 18.30 5.99 -5.38
CA PRO A 94 17.95 7.40 -5.41
C PRO A 94 17.00 7.83 -4.29
N VAL A 95 16.18 6.92 -3.76
CA VAL A 95 15.29 7.23 -2.61
C VAL A 95 16.10 7.49 -1.35
N PHE A 96 17.18 6.75 -1.14
CA PHE A 96 18.06 6.90 0.03
C PHE A 96 19.23 7.86 -0.17
N ASP A 97 19.39 8.43 -1.38
CA ASP A 97 20.43 9.40 -1.66
C ASP A 97 20.23 10.68 -0.80
N GLY A 98 21.27 11.07 -0.09
CA GLY A 98 21.25 12.22 0.83
C GLY A 98 20.40 12.04 2.10
N VAL A 99 19.57 10.99 2.22
CA VAL A 99 18.71 10.76 3.39
C VAL A 99 19.50 10.58 4.67
N SER A 100 20.61 9.83 4.63
CA SER A 100 21.46 9.64 5.81
C SER A 100 22.02 10.95 6.34
N ALA A 101 22.52 11.82 5.46
CA ALA A 101 23.03 13.14 5.84
C ALA A 101 21.93 13.98 6.51
N LEU A 102 20.72 13.96 5.96
CA LEU A 102 19.59 14.70 6.52
C LEU A 102 19.13 14.14 7.89
N VAL A 103 19.12 12.82 8.04
CA VAL A 103 18.82 12.16 9.33
C VAL A 103 19.80 12.58 10.42
N PHE A 104 21.10 12.61 10.11
CA PHE A 104 22.12 13.06 11.08
C PHE A 104 22.09 14.55 11.35
N ALA A 105 21.80 15.37 10.34
CA ALA A 105 21.69 16.82 10.50
C ALA A 105 20.42 17.25 11.26
N THR A 106 19.30 16.53 11.08
CA THR A 106 17.99 16.89 11.64
C THR A 106 17.26 15.67 12.22
N PRO A 107 17.78 15.04 13.28
CA PRO A 107 17.23 13.77 13.80
C PRO A 107 15.78 13.89 14.29
N TRP A 108 15.41 15.00 14.88
CA TRP A 108 14.03 15.23 15.35
C TRP A 108 13.03 15.36 14.21
N LEU A 109 13.45 15.98 13.08
CA LEU A 109 12.63 16.03 11.87
C LEU A 109 12.45 14.62 11.28
N ALA A 110 13.53 13.86 11.22
CA ALA A 110 13.49 12.47 10.73
C ALA A 110 12.56 11.59 11.58
N LEU A 111 12.63 11.69 12.91
CA LEU A 111 11.71 10.99 13.82
C LEU A 111 10.26 11.47 13.65
N GLY A 112 10.04 12.78 13.50
CA GLY A 112 8.72 13.34 13.24
C GLY A 112 8.10 12.80 11.95
N LEU A 113 8.87 12.76 10.85
CA LEU A 113 8.42 12.21 9.57
C LEU A 113 8.19 10.71 9.64
N ALA A 114 9.02 9.94 10.36
CA ALA A 114 8.82 8.51 10.58
C ALA A 114 7.54 8.25 11.41
N GLY A 115 7.30 9.06 12.44
CA GLY A 115 6.07 9.04 13.23
C GLY A 115 4.84 9.35 12.38
N LEU A 116 4.91 10.40 11.55
CA LEU A 116 3.84 10.78 10.62
C LEU A 116 3.57 9.68 9.60
N ALA A 117 4.61 9.14 8.98
CA ALA A 117 4.51 8.03 8.03
C ALA A 117 3.83 6.79 8.66
N THR A 118 4.23 6.45 9.88
CA THR A 118 3.66 5.35 10.66
C THR A 118 2.19 5.61 11.01
N ALA A 119 1.87 6.81 11.47
CA ALA A 119 0.50 7.22 11.79
C ALA A 119 -0.41 7.21 10.55
N LEU A 120 0.08 7.72 9.42
CA LEU A 120 -0.66 7.68 8.16
C LEU A 120 -0.89 6.26 7.67
N ASN A 121 0.14 5.40 7.69
CA ASN A 121 0.03 4.02 7.22
C ASN A 121 -0.96 3.21 8.08
N PHE A 122 -0.69 3.10 9.38
CA PHE A 122 -1.55 2.31 10.27
C PHE A 122 -2.88 3.00 10.60
N GLY A 123 -2.93 4.33 10.59
CA GLY A 123 -4.17 5.09 10.75
C GLY A 123 -5.17 4.80 9.65
N HIS A 124 -4.74 4.76 8.38
CA HIS A 124 -5.62 4.35 7.28
C HIS A 124 -6.07 2.91 7.40
N GLN A 125 -5.15 1.99 7.73
CA GLN A 125 -5.50 0.58 7.95
C GLN A 125 -6.54 0.43 9.07
N ALA A 126 -6.32 1.10 10.20
CA ALA A 126 -7.23 1.07 11.35
C ALA A 126 -8.60 1.68 11.00
N SER A 127 -8.64 2.81 10.28
CA SER A 127 -9.87 3.48 9.88
C SER A 127 -10.76 2.58 9.01
N ILE A 128 -10.18 1.92 8.02
CA ILE A 128 -10.92 0.98 7.16
C ILE A 128 -11.40 -0.24 7.95
N PHE A 129 -10.54 -0.79 8.81
CA PHE A 129 -10.90 -1.94 9.63
C PHE A 129 -12.03 -1.63 10.62
N LEU A 130 -11.94 -0.49 11.32
CA LEU A 130 -12.96 -0.02 12.25
C LEU A 130 -14.26 0.35 11.52
N GLY A 131 -14.17 0.99 10.36
CA GLY A 131 -15.33 1.27 9.51
C GLY A 131 -16.04 0.00 9.06
N GLY A 132 -15.28 -1.03 8.66
CA GLY A 132 -15.83 -2.35 8.33
C GLY A 132 -16.53 -3.03 9.52
N ARG A 133 -15.96 -2.92 10.72
CA ARG A 133 -16.60 -3.43 11.96
C ARG A 133 -17.88 -2.68 12.29
N LEU A 134 -17.87 -1.36 12.19
CA LEU A 134 -19.05 -0.54 12.42
C LEU A 134 -20.17 -0.88 11.41
N PHE A 135 -19.81 -1.00 10.13
CA PHE A 135 -20.76 -1.41 9.09
C PHE A 135 -21.37 -2.79 9.38
N ALA A 136 -20.55 -3.78 9.75
CA ALA A 136 -21.03 -5.11 10.13
C ALA A 136 -21.98 -5.06 11.33
N ALA A 137 -21.64 -4.25 12.36
CA ALA A 137 -22.49 -4.06 13.54
C ALA A 137 -23.84 -3.42 13.17
N LEU A 138 -23.84 -2.37 12.34
CA LEU A 138 -25.06 -1.72 11.86
C LEU A 138 -25.95 -2.65 11.04
N ARG A 139 -25.35 -3.56 10.27
CA ARG A 139 -26.03 -4.58 9.49
C ARG A 139 -26.35 -5.85 10.28
N ARG A 140 -26.05 -5.88 11.58
CA ARG A 140 -26.22 -7.06 12.47
C ARG A 140 -25.54 -8.31 11.93
N GLN A 141 -24.44 -8.14 11.18
CA GLN A 141 -23.63 -9.23 10.67
C GLN A 141 -22.68 -9.72 11.76
N SER A 142 -22.49 -11.04 11.84
CA SER A 142 -21.58 -11.66 12.83
C SER A 142 -20.12 -11.65 12.41
N SER A 143 -19.84 -11.27 11.15
CA SER A 143 -18.48 -11.26 10.56
C SER A 143 -18.22 -9.95 9.81
N LEU A 144 -16.93 -9.62 9.66
CA LEU A 144 -16.50 -8.53 8.79
C LEU A 144 -16.87 -8.84 7.32
N PRO A 145 -17.24 -7.83 6.52
CA PRO A 145 -17.41 -8.00 5.08
C PRO A 145 -16.14 -8.58 4.44
N ASP A 146 -16.34 -9.46 3.47
CA ASP A 146 -15.24 -10.06 2.74
C ASP A 146 -14.35 -8.97 2.11
N GLY A 147 -13.06 -9.19 2.16
CA GLY A 147 -12.08 -8.25 1.63
C GLY A 147 -11.75 -7.04 2.50
N THR A 148 -12.50 -6.74 3.60
CA THR A 148 -12.21 -5.58 4.47
C THR A 148 -10.76 -5.55 4.94
N ARG A 149 -10.18 -6.70 5.29
CA ARG A 149 -8.78 -6.82 5.70
C ARG A 149 -7.82 -6.49 4.55
N SER A 150 -8.13 -6.95 3.33
CA SER A 150 -7.34 -6.66 2.13
C SER A 150 -7.36 -5.17 1.79
N VAL A 151 -8.55 -4.56 1.84
CA VAL A 151 -8.74 -3.10 1.64
C VAL A 151 -7.96 -2.32 2.68
N ALA A 152 -8.04 -2.69 3.96
CA ALA A 152 -7.33 -2.03 5.04
C ALA A 152 -5.80 -2.02 4.81
N VAL A 153 -5.22 -3.18 4.52
CA VAL A 153 -3.77 -3.29 4.27
C VAL A 153 -3.34 -2.49 3.04
N VAL A 154 -4.09 -2.56 1.95
CA VAL A 154 -3.76 -1.82 0.72
C VAL A 154 -3.90 -0.31 0.92
N SER A 155 -4.91 0.14 1.67
CA SER A 155 -5.14 1.57 1.91
C SER A 155 -4.00 2.26 2.66
N GLY A 156 -3.32 1.54 3.56
CA GLY A 156 -2.12 2.04 4.25
C GLY A 156 -0.86 1.98 3.40
N ASN A 157 -0.72 0.97 2.54
CA ASN A 157 0.49 0.74 1.75
C ASN A 157 0.42 1.47 0.40
N ARG A 158 0.60 2.79 0.44
CA ARG A 158 0.51 3.66 -0.75
C ARG A 158 1.74 3.56 -1.63
N ASN A 159 1.54 3.67 -2.95
CA ASN A 159 2.62 3.70 -3.93
C ASN A 159 3.24 5.11 -4.00
N LEU A 160 4.03 5.48 -2.99
CA LEU A 160 4.75 6.75 -2.99
C LEU A 160 5.86 6.81 -4.03
N GLY A 161 6.36 5.66 -4.49
CA GLY A 161 7.39 5.58 -5.53
C GLY A 161 6.96 6.20 -6.84
N LEU A 162 5.66 6.13 -7.19
CA LEU A 162 5.12 6.79 -8.39
C LEU A 162 5.28 8.31 -8.31
N TYR A 163 4.97 8.91 -7.17
CA TYR A 163 5.13 10.35 -6.94
C TYR A 163 6.60 10.74 -6.84
N PHE A 164 7.42 9.90 -6.20
CA PHE A 164 8.87 10.11 -6.12
C PHE A 164 9.51 10.18 -7.52
N ALA A 165 9.09 9.32 -8.44
CA ALA A 165 9.58 9.33 -9.82
C ALA A 165 9.06 10.52 -10.66
N ALA A 166 7.90 11.08 -10.31
CA ALA A 166 7.25 12.15 -11.07
C ALA A 166 7.62 13.56 -10.60
N LEU A 167 7.90 13.74 -9.31
CA LEU A 167 8.26 15.03 -8.71
C LEU A 167 9.76 15.35 -8.93
N PRO A 168 10.13 16.64 -8.92
CA PRO A 168 11.54 17.01 -8.82
C PRO A 168 12.18 16.46 -7.54
N ALA A 169 13.49 16.24 -7.59
CA ALA A 169 14.23 15.76 -6.42
C ALA A 169 14.10 16.74 -5.25
N ASP A 170 13.59 16.25 -4.14
CA ASP A 170 13.42 16.99 -2.88
C ASP A 170 13.90 16.11 -1.72
N PRO A 171 14.95 16.53 -0.97
CA PRO A 171 15.51 15.72 0.11
C PRO A 171 14.53 15.43 1.23
N LEU A 172 13.59 16.36 1.51
CA LEU A 172 12.58 16.17 2.55
C LEU A 172 11.55 15.14 2.13
N PHE A 173 11.12 15.19 0.86
CA PHE A 173 10.21 14.19 0.31
C PHE A 173 10.90 12.81 0.22
N SER A 174 12.18 12.76 -0.18
CA SER A 174 12.99 11.53 -0.14
C SER A 174 13.04 10.92 1.26
N LEU A 175 13.33 11.74 2.28
CA LEU A 175 13.32 11.31 3.68
C LEU A 175 11.94 10.77 4.10
N PHE A 176 10.85 11.43 3.72
CA PHE A 176 9.50 10.95 4.01
C PHE A 176 9.20 9.63 3.31
N VAL A 177 9.55 9.47 2.02
CA VAL A 177 9.37 8.22 1.27
C VAL A 177 10.19 7.09 1.89
N ALA A 178 11.44 7.35 2.27
CA ALA A 178 12.29 6.39 2.96
C ALA A 178 11.69 5.97 4.32
N ALA A 179 11.24 6.94 5.12
CA ALA A 179 10.58 6.69 6.40
C ALA A 179 9.28 5.88 6.25
N TYR A 180 8.54 6.11 5.17
CA TYR A 180 7.29 5.39 4.88
C TYR A 180 7.51 3.91 4.55
N GLN A 181 8.72 3.51 4.14
CA GLN A 181 9.04 2.10 3.94
C GLN A 181 8.97 1.30 5.26
N ILE A 182 9.30 1.93 6.39
CA ILE A 182 9.30 1.27 7.71
C ILE A 182 7.93 0.65 8.02
N PRO A 183 6.81 1.41 8.09
CA PRO A 183 5.50 0.82 8.36
C PRO A 183 5.02 -0.13 7.25
N ILE A 184 5.41 0.07 5.98
CA ILE A 184 5.09 -0.87 4.90
C ILE A 184 5.66 -2.25 5.21
N TYR A 185 6.95 -2.32 5.57
CA TYR A 185 7.60 -3.60 5.90
C TYR A 185 7.13 -4.19 7.23
N LEU A 186 6.68 -3.36 8.18
CA LEU A 186 6.10 -3.83 9.43
C LEU A 186 4.65 -4.31 9.29
N THR A 187 3.93 -3.88 8.25
CA THR A 187 2.52 -4.23 8.04
C THR A 187 2.25 -5.74 8.08
N PRO A 188 3.06 -6.66 7.48
CA PRO A 188 2.79 -8.10 7.57
C PRO A 188 2.83 -8.63 8.99
N MET A 189 3.79 -8.14 9.81
CA MET A 189 3.93 -8.56 11.20
C MET A 189 2.74 -8.08 12.04
N VAL A 190 2.37 -6.82 11.88
CA VAL A 190 1.25 -6.19 12.59
C VAL A 190 -0.08 -6.82 12.18
N ALA A 191 -0.33 -6.98 10.87
CA ALA A 191 -1.55 -7.56 10.35
C ALA A 191 -1.71 -9.05 10.72
N GLY A 192 -0.61 -9.82 10.70
CA GLY A 192 -0.60 -11.20 11.16
C GLY A 192 -0.97 -11.32 12.64
N TRP A 193 -0.38 -10.50 13.49
CA TRP A 193 -0.64 -10.51 14.94
C TRP A 193 -2.10 -10.15 15.29
N PHE A 194 -2.70 -9.17 14.57
CA PHE A 194 -4.11 -8.83 14.73
C PHE A 194 -5.04 -9.89 14.12
N GLY A 195 -4.66 -10.50 13.00
CA GLY A 195 -5.41 -11.59 12.36
C GLY A 195 -5.55 -12.80 13.27
N ASP A 196 -4.45 -13.28 13.83
CA ASP A 196 -4.42 -14.44 14.72
C ASP A 196 -5.24 -14.23 16.02
N ARG A 197 -5.29 -13.01 16.52
CA ARG A 197 -6.10 -12.67 17.71
C ARG A 197 -7.59 -12.64 17.38
N ALA A 198 -7.96 -12.07 16.25
CA ALA A 198 -9.36 -12.02 15.82
C ALA A 198 -9.91 -13.44 15.55
N ASP A 199 -9.12 -14.30 14.92
CA ASP A 199 -9.51 -15.67 14.63
C ASP A 199 -9.60 -16.52 15.89
N ARG A 200 -8.75 -16.30 16.89
CA ARG A 200 -8.83 -16.95 18.20
C ARG A 200 -10.08 -16.53 18.98
N ALA A 201 -10.41 -15.25 18.97
CA ALA A 201 -11.61 -14.72 19.62
C ALA A 201 -12.89 -15.28 18.97
N ASP A 202 -12.92 -15.39 17.63
CA ASP A 202 -14.07 -15.94 16.90
C ASP A 202 -14.26 -17.44 17.13
N ARG A 203 -13.16 -18.21 17.23
CA ARG A 203 -13.20 -19.64 17.58
C ARG A 203 -13.69 -19.86 19.01
N ALA A 204 -13.21 -19.06 19.97
CA ALA A 204 -13.66 -19.12 21.36
C ALA A 204 -15.17 -18.81 21.48
N GLY A 205 -15.65 -17.77 20.81
CA GLY A 205 -17.09 -17.42 20.81
C GLY A 205 -17.99 -18.44 20.11
N ARG A 206 -17.47 -19.19 19.10
CA ARG A 206 -18.22 -20.29 18.46
C ARG A 206 -18.26 -21.54 19.35
N ALA A 207 -17.20 -21.82 20.10
CA ALA A 207 -17.15 -22.94 21.02
C ALA A 207 -18.15 -22.74 22.16
N ASP A 208 -18.22 -21.54 22.72
CA ASP A 208 -19.15 -21.16 23.79
C ASP A 208 -20.62 -21.29 23.38
N ARG A 209 -20.95 -20.81 22.15
CA ARG A 209 -22.32 -20.95 21.59
C ARG A 209 -22.74 -22.40 21.34
N LYS A 210 -21.80 -23.28 20.97
CA LYS A 210 -22.09 -24.71 20.82
C LYS A 210 -22.37 -25.38 22.17
N HIS A 211 -21.66 -24.98 23.22
CA HIS A 211 -21.85 -25.50 24.60
C HIS A 211 -23.22 -25.11 25.14
N HIS A 212 -23.66 -23.84 24.92
CA HIS A 212 -24.97 -23.39 25.36
C HIS A 212 -26.14 -24.06 24.63
N ARG A 213 -25.97 -24.38 23.35
CA ARG A 213 -27.02 -25.11 22.58
C ARG A 213 -27.08 -26.59 22.89
N GLY A 214 -26.00 -27.22 23.37
CA GLY A 214 -25.97 -28.61 23.75
C GLY A 214 -26.60 -28.90 25.12
N ASN A 215 -26.66 -27.88 25.99
CA ASN A 215 -27.24 -28.02 27.36
C ASN A 215 -28.74 -27.66 27.43
N SER A 216 -29.35 -27.21 26.30
CA SER A 216 -30.76 -26.84 26.23
C SER A 216 -31.62 -27.86 25.45
N ALA A 217 -31.07 -29.02 25.10
CA ALA A 217 -31.75 -30.17 24.50
C ALA A 217 -31.73 -31.38 25.45
#